data_04984143ea5835ebd85063df9d7854eb
#
_entry.id   04984143ea5835ebd85063df9d7854eb
#
_cell.length_a   1.000
_cell.length_b   1.000
_cell.length_c   1.000
_cell.angle_alpha   90.00
_cell.angle_beta   90.00
_cell.angle_gamma   90.00
#
_symmetry.space_group_name_H-M   'P 1'
#
loop_
_entity.id
_entity.type
_entity.pdbx_description
1 polymer ?
#
loop_
_entity_poly.entity_id
_entity_poly.type
_entity_poly.pdbx_seq_one_letter_code
_entity_poly.pdbx_strand_id
1 'polypeptide(L)'
;MVHRYDPASMAAPAAAYHHGVEVETGERTIYVAGQVGMRPDGTVPESMADQTEQTFLNIQSVLRERGMDIKDLVSTQTFVTSRDDIPGYREGRERVVGSGDDAPKWAAATITVGGLTRPEWKIEICAVAAKN
;
A
#
# COMPACT_ATOMS: atom_id res chain seq x y z
N MET A 1 -7.80 16.93 -10.35
CA MET A 1 -8.52 16.03 -9.43
C MET A 1 -8.04 14.59 -9.59
N VAL A 2 -8.31 13.78 -8.62
CA VAL A 2 -8.00 12.34 -8.65
C VAL A 2 -9.33 11.59 -8.71
N HIS A 3 -9.52 10.77 -9.76
CA HIS A 3 -10.75 10.01 -9.98
C HIS A 3 -10.47 8.51 -9.88
N ARG A 4 -11.13 7.85 -8.96
CA ARG A 4 -11.06 6.40 -8.76
C ARG A 4 -12.28 5.77 -9.42
N TYR A 5 -12.08 4.73 -10.22
CA TYR A 5 -13.20 4.18 -10.99
C TYR A 5 -13.03 2.70 -11.30
N ASP A 6 -14.15 2.06 -11.57
CA ASP A 6 -14.21 0.66 -11.95
C ASP A 6 -15.16 0.56 -13.16
N PRO A 7 -14.66 0.22 -14.37
CA PRO A 7 -15.50 0.16 -15.56
C PRO A 7 -16.65 -0.84 -15.40
N ALA A 8 -17.85 -0.44 -15.78
CA ALA A 8 -19.02 -1.32 -15.73
C ALA A 8 -18.90 -2.54 -16.66
N SER A 9 -18.04 -2.46 -17.68
CA SER A 9 -17.78 -3.54 -18.64
C SER A 9 -16.90 -4.66 -18.08
N MET A 10 -16.36 -4.49 -16.88
CA MET A 10 -15.47 -5.44 -16.23
C MET A 10 -16.14 -6.07 -15.01
N ALA A 11 -15.65 -7.24 -14.60
CA ALA A 11 -16.02 -7.77 -13.30
C ALA A 11 -15.58 -6.78 -12.20
N ALA A 12 -16.34 -6.69 -11.12
CA ALA A 12 -15.97 -5.86 -9.96
C ALA A 12 -14.59 -6.29 -9.43
N PRO A 13 -13.83 -5.35 -8.80
CA PRO A 13 -12.54 -5.71 -8.22
C PRO A 13 -12.66 -6.91 -7.27
N ALA A 14 -11.76 -7.86 -7.42
CA ALA A 14 -11.78 -9.10 -6.63
C ALA A 14 -11.31 -8.90 -5.18
N ALA A 15 -10.79 -7.72 -4.85
CA ALA A 15 -10.28 -7.37 -3.53
C ALA A 15 -10.42 -5.87 -3.31
N ALA A 16 -9.77 -5.33 -2.27
CA ALA A 16 -9.88 -3.92 -1.89
C ALA A 16 -8.96 -3.03 -2.75
N TYR A 17 -9.33 -2.81 -4.00
CA TYR A 17 -8.66 -1.91 -4.93
C TYR A 17 -9.65 -1.32 -5.92
N HIS A 18 -9.22 -0.31 -6.69
CA HIS A 18 -9.92 0.17 -7.88
C HIS A 18 -9.18 -0.30 -9.13
N HIS A 19 -9.91 -0.58 -10.20
CA HIS A 19 -9.30 -0.94 -11.49
C HIS A 19 -8.49 0.20 -12.06
N GLY A 20 -8.94 1.44 -11.87
CA GLY A 20 -8.26 2.60 -12.41
C GLY A 20 -8.25 3.79 -11.45
N VAL A 21 -7.20 4.59 -11.55
CA VAL A 21 -7.11 5.90 -10.91
C VAL A 21 -6.56 6.88 -11.94
N GLU A 22 -7.34 7.91 -12.24
CA GLU A 22 -6.92 9.00 -13.11
C GLU A 22 -6.42 10.16 -12.25
N VAL A 23 -5.27 10.70 -12.62
CA VAL A 23 -4.71 11.90 -11.99
C VAL A 23 -4.62 12.99 -13.06
N GLU A 24 -5.37 14.07 -12.87
CA GLU A 24 -5.31 15.22 -13.79
C GLU A 24 -4.03 16.01 -13.62
N THR A 25 -3.66 16.76 -14.65
CA THR A 25 -2.51 17.66 -14.57
C THR A 25 -2.74 18.76 -13.50
N GLY A 26 -1.66 19.14 -12.82
CA GLY A 26 -1.72 20.15 -11.76
C GLY A 26 -1.83 19.58 -10.36
N GLU A 27 -2.04 18.29 -10.22
CA GLU A 27 -2.02 17.62 -8.92
C GLU A 27 -0.57 17.51 -8.42
N ARG A 28 -0.40 17.62 -7.09
CA ARG A 28 0.88 17.25 -6.46
C ARG A 28 0.98 15.75 -6.38
N THR A 29 2.13 15.20 -6.73
CA THR A 29 2.36 13.75 -6.73
C THR A 29 3.56 13.42 -5.84
N ILE A 30 3.41 12.41 -4.98
CA ILE A 30 4.49 11.87 -4.17
C ILE A 30 4.76 10.45 -4.62
N TYR A 31 6.00 10.18 -5.01
CA TYR A 31 6.51 8.83 -5.26
C TYR A 31 7.19 8.35 -3.99
N VAL A 32 6.67 7.29 -3.40
CA VAL A 32 7.24 6.72 -2.17
C VAL A 32 8.14 5.55 -2.56
N ALA A 33 9.40 5.62 -2.14
CA ALA A 33 10.33 4.51 -2.34
C ALA A 33 9.80 3.23 -1.68
N GLY A 34 10.25 2.08 -2.14
CA GLY A 34 9.87 0.80 -1.53
C GLY A 34 10.08 0.83 -0.02
N GLN A 35 9.00 0.60 0.73
CA GLN A 35 9.02 0.57 2.18
C GLN A 35 8.90 -0.86 2.68
N VAL A 36 9.66 -1.16 3.72
CA VAL A 36 9.61 -2.44 4.44
C VAL A 36 9.17 -2.20 5.88
N GLY A 37 8.98 -3.25 6.65
CA GLY A 37 8.50 -3.14 8.03
C GLY A 37 9.58 -2.75 9.04
N MET A 38 10.48 -1.85 8.67
CA MET A 38 11.53 -1.38 9.57
C MET A 38 10.99 -0.28 10.49
N ARG A 39 11.10 -0.48 11.79
CA ARG A 39 10.73 0.53 12.79
C ARG A 39 11.76 1.68 12.82
N PRO A 40 11.40 2.83 13.42
CA PRO A 40 12.34 3.95 13.54
C PRO A 40 13.67 3.60 14.22
N ASP A 41 13.69 2.61 15.11
CA ASP A 41 14.91 2.15 15.78
C ASP A 41 15.74 1.17 14.96
N GLY A 42 15.29 0.84 13.73
CA GLY A 42 15.98 -0.07 12.82
C GLY A 42 15.61 -1.54 12.99
N THR A 43 14.79 -1.90 13.98
CA THR A 43 14.35 -3.29 14.16
C THR A 43 13.21 -3.65 13.21
N VAL A 44 13.08 -4.94 12.91
CA VAL A 44 12.04 -5.46 12.02
C VAL A 44 11.23 -6.53 12.78
N PRO A 45 9.90 -6.41 12.83
CA PRO A 45 9.08 -7.43 13.49
C PRO A 45 9.16 -8.78 12.78
N GLU A 46 8.89 -9.85 13.51
CA GLU A 46 8.93 -11.20 12.91
C GLU A 46 7.67 -11.55 12.13
N SER A 47 6.49 -11.17 12.63
CA SER A 47 5.23 -11.54 11.98
C SER A 47 4.96 -10.70 10.75
N MET A 48 4.31 -11.32 9.75
CA MET A 48 3.88 -10.61 8.55
C MET A 48 2.88 -9.49 8.86
N ALA A 49 1.95 -9.72 9.79
CA ALA A 49 0.98 -8.69 10.18
C ALA A 49 1.67 -7.45 10.75
N ASP A 50 2.64 -7.65 11.64
CA ASP A 50 3.38 -6.53 12.25
C ASP A 50 4.29 -5.85 11.24
N GLN A 51 4.94 -6.60 10.34
CA GLN A 51 5.74 -6.00 9.27
C GLN A 51 4.88 -5.16 8.34
N THR A 52 3.71 -5.64 7.97
CA THR A 52 2.79 -4.92 7.09
C THR A 52 2.26 -3.65 7.75
N GLU A 53 1.85 -3.73 9.02
CA GLU A 53 1.44 -2.55 9.77
C GLU A 53 2.54 -1.48 9.76
N GLN A 54 3.77 -1.87 10.10
CA GLN A 54 4.90 -0.94 10.11
C GLN A 54 5.19 -0.37 8.73
N THR A 55 5.07 -1.17 7.68
CA THR A 55 5.28 -0.73 6.30
C THR A 55 4.28 0.38 5.95
N PHE A 56 2.99 0.21 6.26
CA PHE A 56 1.99 1.26 6.01
C PHE A 56 2.19 2.47 6.89
N LEU A 57 2.63 2.31 8.14
CA LEU A 57 2.98 3.44 8.99
C LEU A 57 4.15 4.25 8.40
N ASN A 58 5.13 3.58 7.81
CA ASN A 58 6.25 4.24 7.15
C ASN A 58 5.78 5.02 5.91
N ILE A 59 4.92 4.42 5.08
CA ILE A 59 4.31 5.12 3.94
C ILE A 59 3.55 6.35 4.43
N GLN A 60 2.73 6.21 5.47
CA GLN A 60 1.97 7.30 6.05
C GLN A 60 2.88 8.45 6.52
N SER A 61 4.01 8.12 7.13
CA SER A 61 4.98 9.12 7.59
C SER A 61 5.55 9.92 6.42
N VAL A 62 5.90 9.26 5.31
CA VAL A 62 6.39 9.94 4.10
C VAL A 62 5.31 10.88 3.55
N LEU A 63 4.06 10.43 3.49
CA LEU A 63 2.96 11.22 2.96
C LEU A 63 2.64 12.42 3.84
N ARG A 64 2.58 12.22 5.15
CA ARG A 64 2.25 13.27 6.12
C ARG A 64 3.25 14.40 6.16
N GLU A 65 4.52 14.12 5.88
CA GLU A 65 5.56 15.14 5.76
C GLU A 65 5.20 16.22 4.72
N ARG A 66 4.38 15.86 3.73
CA ARG A 66 3.98 16.75 2.65
C ARG A 66 2.47 17.03 2.62
N GLY A 67 1.78 16.79 3.73
CA GLY A 67 0.36 17.11 3.87
C GLY A 67 -0.58 16.12 3.21
N MET A 68 -0.12 14.90 2.93
CA MET A 68 -0.94 13.82 2.40
C MET A 68 -1.11 12.70 3.43
N ASP A 69 -1.99 11.76 3.15
CA ASP A 69 -2.22 10.59 4.00
C ASP A 69 -2.57 9.37 3.14
N ILE A 70 -2.82 8.24 3.79
CA ILE A 70 -3.18 6.97 3.13
C ILE A 70 -4.35 7.14 2.15
N LYS A 71 -5.33 7.97 2.47
CA LYS A 71 -6.48 8.23 1.58
C LYS A 71 -6.07 8.87 0.24
N ASP A 72 -4.89 9.44 0.15
CA ASP A 72 -4.38 10.08 -1.06
C ASP A 72 -3.60 9.12 -1.95
N LEU A 73 -3.43 7.87 -1.54
CA LEU A 73 -2.79 6.85 -2.36
C LEU A 73 -3.57 6.63 -3.66
N VAL A 74 -2.84 6.58 -4.77
CA VAL A 74 -3.41 6.30 -6.09
C VAL A 74 -2.93 4.97 -6.65
N SER A 75 -1.75 4.51 -6.23
CA SER A 75 -1.18 3.24 -6.70
C SER A 75 -0.24 2.63 -5.66
N THR A 76 -0.32 1.31 -5.51
CA THR A 76 0.69 0.54 -4.78
C THR A 76 1.06 -0.72 -5.55
N GLN A 77 2.32 -1.11 -5.39
CA GLN A 77 2.81 -2.44 -5.77
C GLN A 77 3.36 -3.08 -4.50
N THR A 78 2.76 -4.20 -4.11
CA THR A 78 3.14 -4.93 -2.90
C THR A 78 3.84 -6.21 -3.30
N PHE A 79 5.06 -6.39 -2.77
CA PHE A 79 5.87 -7.58 -2.99
C PHE A 79 5.91 -8.39 -1.69
N VAL A 80 5.54 -9.65 -1.76
CA VAL A 80 5.57 -10.57 -0.62
C VAL A 80 6.41 -11.80 -0.95
N THR A 81 7.09 -12.36 0.04
CA THR A 81 8.02 -13.46 -0.20
C THR A 81 7.37 -14.84 -0.12
N SER A 82 6.11 -14.92 0.32
CA SER A 82 5.36 -16.17 0.35
C SER A 82 3.87 -15.89 0.21
N ARG A 83 3.21 -16.72 -0.59
CA ARG A 83 1.74 -16.69 -0.70
C ARG A 83 1.07 -16.98 0.64
N ASP A 84 1.71 -17.76 1.49
CA ASP A 84 1.19 -18.13 2.81
C ASP A 84 1.10 -16.91 3.76
N ASP A 85 1.81 -15.84 3.46
CA ASP A 85 1.80 -14.60 4.25
C ASP A 85 0.67 -13.64 3.87
N ILE A 86 -0.10 -13.91 2.82
CA ILE A 86 -1.19 -13.03 2.39
C ILE A 86 -2.23 -12.75 3.49
N PRO A 87 -2.67 -13.75 4.29
CA PRO A 87 -3.59 -13.44 5.41
C PRO A 87 -2.99 -12.47 6.42
N GLY A 88 -1.71 -12.62 6.77
CA GLY A 88 -1.01 -11.70 7.66
C GLY A 88 -0.88 -10.30 7.06
N TYR A 89 -0.63 -10.21 5.76
CA TYR A 89 -0.64 -8.95 5.03
C TYR A 89 -1.98 -8.23 5.17
N ARG A 90 -3.08 -8.92 4.96
CA ARG A 90 -4.42 -8.33 5.09
C ARG A 90 -4.68 -7.83 6.50
N GLU A 91 -4.32 -8.62 7.51
CA GLU A 91 -4.47 -8.24 8.91
C GLU A 91 -3.69 -6.96 9.23
N GLY A 92 -2.42 -6.91 8.88
CA GLY A 92 -1.58 -5.73 9.14
C GLY A 92 -2.05 -4.49 8.37
N ARG A 93 -2.50 -4.66 7.13
CA ARG A 93 -3.05 -3.59 6.31
C ARG A 93 -4.29 -2.97 6.96
N GLU A 94 -5.21 -3.79 7.44
CA GLU A 94 -6.45 -3.33 8.06
C GLU A 94 -6.19 -2.48 9.32
N ARG A 95 -5.12 -2.74 10.05
CA ARG A 95 -4.76 -1.97 11.24
C ARG A 95 -4.47 -0.50 10.95
N VAL A 96 -4.00 -0.17 9.74
CA VAL A 96 -3.63 1.19 9.35
C VAL A 96 -4.64 1.77 8.36
N VAL A 97 -5.00 1.01 7.34
CA VAL A 97 -5.87 1.46 6.24
C VAL A 97 -7.35 1.35 6.63
N GLY A 98 -7.68 0.42 7.51
CA GLY A 98 -9.06 0.10 7.84
C GLY A 98 -9.65 -0.94 6.90
N SER A 99 -10.92 -1.25 7.09
CA SER A 99 -11.66 -2.24 6.33
C SER A 99 -13.07 -1.74 6.02
N GLY A 100 -13.77 -2.44 5.13
CA GLY A 100 -15.15 -2.09 4.75
C GLY A 100 -15.22 -1.04 3.65
N ASP A 101 -16.43 -0.57 3.38
CA ASP A 101 -16.71 0.29 2.23
C ASP A 101 -16.10 1.68 2.38
N ASP A 102 -15.93 2.17 3.60
CA ASP A 102 -15.38 3.50 3.88
C ASP A 102 -13.86 3.54 3.88
N ALA A 103 -13.19 2.38 3.88
CA ALA A 103 -11.73 2.34 3.82
C ALA A 103 -11.23 2.85 2.46
N PRO A 104 -10.14 3.63 2.42
CA PRO A 104 -9.60 4.11 1.16
C PRO A 104 -9.14 2.94 0.28
N LYS A 105 -9.34 3.08 -1.02
CA LYS A 105 -8.95 2.11 -2.04
C LYS A 105 -8.26 2.83 -3.18
N TRP A 106 -7.35 2.13 -3.82
CA TRP A 106 -6.53 2.65 -4.93
C TRP A 106 -6.20 1.53 -5.90
N ALA A 107 -5.50 1.85 -6.99
CA ALA A 107 -5.02 0.84 -7.94
C ALA A 107 -3.86 0.08 -7.30
N ALA A 108 -3.98 -1.24 -7.17
CA ALA A 108 -3.01 -2.04 -6.44
C ALA A 108 -2.70 -3.37 -7.13
N ALA A 109 -1.47 -3.83 -6.94
CA ALA A 109 -1.05 -5.17 -7.32
C ALA A 109 -0.30 -5.80 -6.14
N THR A 110 -0.50 -7.10 -5.92
CA THR A 110 0.25 -7.88 -4.95
C THR A 110 0.95 -9.01 -5.69
N ILE A 111 2.26 -9.10 -5.53
CA ILE A 111 3.13 -9.97 -6.32
C ILE A 111 3.97 -10.81 -5.36
N THR A 112 3.98 -12.13 -5.55
CA THR A 112 4.89 -13.02 -4.82
C THR A 112 6.24 -13.03 -5.52
N VAL A 113 7.31 -12.82 -4.75
CA VAL A 113 8.69 -12.77 -5.24
C VAL A 113 9.54 -13.80 -4.51
N GLY A 114 10.70 -14.12 -5.08
CA GLY A 114 11.60 -15.12 -4.51
C GLY A 114 12.31 -14.68 -3.24
N GLY A 115 12.38 -13.39 -2.97
CA GLY A 115 13.01 -12.81 -1.78
C GLY A 115 13.17 -11.31 -1.95
N LEU A 116 13.41 -10.63 -0.85
CA LEU A 116 13.73 -9.21 -0.81
C LEU A 116 15.22 -9.03 -0.48
N THR A 117 15.68 -7.78 -0.39
CA THR A 117 17.12 -7.50 -0.22
C THR A 117 17.70 -8.13 1.05
N ARG A 118 16.89 -8.22 2.13
CA ARG A 118 17.32 -8.90 3.36
C ARG A 118 16.39 -10.09 3.65
N PRO A 119 16.93 -11.20 4.18
CA PRO A 119 16.12 -12.41 4.38
C PRO A 119 15.00 -12.26 5.40
N GLU A 120 15.11 -11.35 6.36
CA GLU A 120 14.07 -11.10 7.36
C GLU A 120 12.91 -10.25 6.84
N TRP A 121 13.05 -9.61 5.68
CA TRP A 121 11.99 -8.81 5.08
C TRP A 121 11.01 -9.72 4.34
N LYS A 122 9.75 -9.68 4.76
CA LYS A 122 8.65 -10.47 4.17
C LYS A 122 7.80 -9.67 3.20
N ILE A 123 7.86 -8.35 3.27
CA ILE A 123 7.04 -7.44 2.48
C ILE A 123 7.81 -6.18 2.11
N GLU A 124 7.56 -5.70 0.90
CA GLU A 124 7.98 -4.38 0.45
C GLU A 124 6.85 -3.76 -0.37
N ILE A 125 6.55 -2.48 -0.15
CA ILE A 125 5.49 -1.78 -0.86
C ILE A 125 6.05 -0.51 -1.49
N CYS A 126 5.84 -0.36 -2.81
CA CYS A 126 6.05 0.88 -3.54
C CYS A 126 4.70 1.59 -3.66
N ALA A 127 4.69 2.90 -3.48
CA ALA A 127 3.45 3.66 -3.46
C ALA A 127 3.56 4.98 -4.21
N VAL A 128 2.43 5.43 -4.75
CA VAL A 128 2.29 6.77 -5.34
C VAL A 128 1.02 7.39 -4.75
N ALA A 129 1.10 8.63 -4.35
CA ALA A 129 -0.03 9.42 -3.86
C ALA A 129 -0.17 10.71 -4.65
N ALA A 130 -1.39 11.22 -4.76
CA ALA A 130 -1.65 12.47 -5.47
C ALA A 130 -2.80 13.23 -4.82
N LYS A 131 -2.71 14.57 -4.86
CA LYS A 131 -3.69 15.43 -4.24
C LYS A 131 -3.48 16.88 -4.73
N ASN A 132 -4.55 17.65 -4.70
CA ASN A 132 -4.46 19.09 -4.98
C ASN A 132 -3.48 19.84 -4.08
#